data_41e2449a493c92d58714b390b2467694
#
_entry.id   41e2449a493c92d58714b390b2467694
#
_cell.length_a   1.000
_cell.length_b   1.000
_cell.length_c   1.000
_cell.angle_alpha   90.00
_cell.angle_beta   90.00
_cell.angle_gamma   90.00
#
_symmetry.space_group_name_H-M   'P 1'
#
loop_
_entity.id
_entity.type
_entity.pdbx_description
1 polymer ?
#
loop_
_entity_poly.entity_id
_entity_poly.type
_entity_poly.pdbx_seq_one_letter_code
_entity_poly.pdbx_strand_id
1 'polypeptide(L)'
;ITRAQFAAICARFDTGKSNGSRTFSDIKGHWAKAYIERAAELGWISGFQDGTFRPDAYITRAQAVTMINRMLNRVPEDPSDLLPSMNVWPDCSPGDWFYLAIQEATNSHDYRRKANSYETWTGLNADPDWTRYEN
;
A
#
# COMPACT_ATOMS: atom_id res chain seq x y z
N ILE A 1 15.51 -2.45 -3.42
CA ILE A 1 15.15 -1.26 -2.64
C ILE A 1 14.73 -1.67 -1.24
N THR A 2 15.21 -0.95 -0.24
CA THR A 2 14.88 -1.22 1.15
C THR A 2 13.52 -0.65 1.53
N ARG A 3 12.97 -1.16 2.64
CA ARG A 3 11.72 -0.64 3.21
C ARG A 3 11.84 0.83 3.57
N ALA A 4 12.99 1.25 4.11
CA ALA A 4 13.27 2.65 4.44
C ALA A 4 13.29 3.55 3.20
N GLN A 5 13.95 3.11 2.15
CA GLN A 5 14.00 3.85 0.88
C GLN A 5 12.61 4.05 0.28
N PHE A 6 11.81 3.00 0.29
CA PHE A 6 10.44 3.07 -0.25
C PHE A 6 9.56 3.99 0.60
N ALA A 7 9.63 3.88 1.92
CA ALA A 7 8.90 4.75 2.82
C ALA A 7 9.29 6.23 2.64
N ALA A 8 10.58 6.50 2.44
CA ALA A 8 11.07 7.87 2.19
C ALA A 8 10.52 8.43 0.87
N ILE A 9 10.48 7.60 -0.18
CA ILE A 9 9.88 8.01 -1.47
C ILE A 9 8.41 8.37 -1.29
N CYS A 10 7.64 7.50 -0.64
CA CYS A 10 6.22 7.75 -0.39
C CYS A 10 5.98 9.00 0.46
N ALA A 11 6.75 9.16 1.55
CA ALA A 11 6.59 10.28 2.45
C ALA A 11 6.85 11.65 1.78
N ARG A 12 7.64 11.68 0.72
CA ARG A 12 7.92 12.91 -0.03
C ARG A 12 6.73 13.41 -0.86
N PHE A 13 5.71 12.60 -1.05
CA PHE A 13 4.45 13.06 -1.64
C PHE A 13 3.60 13.88 -0.67
N ASP A 14 3.94 13.86 0.62
CA ASP A 14 3.30 14.66 1.64
C ASP A 14 4.23 15.81 2.06
N THR A 15 3.67 16.99 2.32
CA THR A 15 4.43 18.17 2.68
C THR A 15 4.56 18.37 4.19
N GLY A 16 3.87 17.57 4.99
CA GLY A 16 3.91 17.63 6.45
C GLY A 16 5.20 17.05 7.02
N LYS A 17 5.40 17.30 8.30
CA LYS A 17 6.54 16.79 9.06
C LYS A 17 6.05 15.82 10.14
N SER A 18 6.89 14.86 10.49
CA SER A 18 6.62 13.98 11.62
C SER A 18 6.53 14.77 12.92
N ASN A 19 5.54 14.44 13.74
CA ASN A 19 5.40 14.96 15.10
C ASN A 19 5.88 13.95 16.17
N GLY A 20 6.43 12.80 15.74
CA GLY A 20 6.93 11.76 16.63
C GLY A 20 5.86 10.91 17.32
N SER A 21 4.58 11.05 16.95
CA SER A 21 3.48 10.32 17.58
C SER A 21 3.48 8.82 17.26
N ARG A 22 4.13 8.43 16.18
CA ARG A 22 4.28 7.04 15.73
C ARG A 22 5.75 6.75 15.46
N THR A 23 6.29 5.71 16.09
CA THR A 23 7.67 5.32 15.89
C THR A 23 7.84 3.80 16.02
N PHE A 24 9.05 3.34 15.75
CA PHE A 24 9.42 1.92 15.82
C PHE A 24 10.72 1.75 16.58
N SER A 25 10.90 0.57 17.19
CA SER A 25 12.03 0.32 18.08
C SER A 25 13.39 0.29 17.38
N ASP A 26 13.42 0.06 16.07
CA ASP A 26 14.63 -0.18 15.29
C ASP A 26 15.01 0.94 14.33
N ILE A 27 14.42 2.13 14.47
CA ILE A 27 14.72 3.26 13.58
C ILE A 27 15.48 4.40 14.25
N LYS A 28 15.83 4.27 15.52
CA LYS A 28 16.59 5.28 16.24
C LYS A 28 17.96 5.48 15.56
N GLY A 29 18.26 6.73 15.23
CA GLY A 29 19.50 7.06 14.52
C GLY A 29 19.51 6.71 13.03
N HIS A 30 18.45 6.13 12.51
CA HIS A 30 18.37 5.83 11.09
C HIS A 30 18.08 7.09 10.27
N TRP A 31 18.70 7.20 9.08
CA TRP A 31 18.53 8.38 8.21
C TRP A 31 17.08 8.61 7.80
N ALA A 32 16.29 7.55 7.65
CA ALA A 32 14.91 7.61 7.20
C ALA A 32 13.88 7.75 8.35
N LYS A 33 14.33 7.88 9.60
CA LYS A 33 13.45 7.90 10.78
C LYS A 33 12.27 8.85 10.60
N ALA A 34 12.52 10.10 10.23
CA ALA A 34 11.47 11.09 10.07
C ALA A 34 10.46 10.73 8.97
N TYR A 35 10.93 10.18 7.86
CA TYR A 35 10.07 9.72 6.77
C TYR A 35 9.21 8.53 7.18
N ILE A 36 9.80 7.56 7.88
CA ILE A 36 9.09 6.38 8.36
C ILE A 36 8.01 6.77 9.36
N GLU A 37 8.33 7.62 10.32
CA GLU A 37 7.38 8.12 11.31
C GLU A 37 6.24 8.88 10.64
N ARG A 38 6.55 9.73 9.66
CA ARG A 38 5.51 10.47 8.93
C ARG A 38 4.58 9.55 8.15
N ALA A 39 5.12 8.56 7.46
CA ALA A 39 4.31 7.57 6.74
C ALA A 39 3.41 6.76 7.70
N ALA A 40 3.90 6.45 8.89
CA ALA A 40 3.11 5.78 9.91
C ALA A 40 1.99 6.67 10.47
N GLU A 41 2.26 7.94 10.70
CA GLU A 41 1.27 8.93 11.15
C GLU A 41 0.15 9.11 10.13
N LEU A 42 0.49 9.06 8.84
CA LEU A 42 -0.48 9.14 7.75
C LEU A 42 -1.28 7.83 7.54
N GLY A 43 -0.93 6.76 8.26
CA GLY A 43 -1.61 5.47 8.13
C GLY A 43 -1.16 4.66 6.93
N TRP A 44 -0.08 5.05 6.26
CA TRP A 44 0.41 4.35 5.07
C TRP A 44 1.21 3.09 5.41
N ILE A 45 1.84 3.06 6.57
CA ILE A 45 2.59 1.91 7.09
C ILE A 45 2.20 1.61 8.54
N SER A 46 2.34 0.36 8.96
CA SER A 46 2.05 -0.06 10.32
C SER A 46 3.21 -0.80 11.02
N GLY A 47 4.25 -1.18 10.27
CA GLY A 47 5.35 -1.99 10.80
C GLY A 47 4.94 -3.42 11.11
N PHE A 48 5.73 -4.08 11.94
CA PHE A 48 5.51 -5.46 12.37
C PHE A 48 4.94 -5.51 13.79
N GLN A 49 4.34 -6.66 14.13
CA GLN A 49 3.71 -6.84 15.45
C GLN A 49 4.70 -6.72 16.62
N ASP A 50 5.99 -6.99 16.38
CA ASP A 50 7.04 -6.86 17.39
C ASP A 50 7.50 -5.42 17.64
N GLY A 51 6.87 -4.44 17.01
CA GLY A 51 7.22 -3.03 17.16
C GLY A 51 8.35 -2.55 16.28
N THR A 52 8.86 -3.40 15.38
CA THR A 52 9.91 -3.04 14.44
C THR A 52 9.35 -2.57 13.10
N PHE A 53 10.16 -1.83 12.35
CA PHE A 53 9.89 -1.48 10.96
C PHE A 53 10.76 -2.27 9.98
N ARG A 54 11.95 -2.68 10.40
CA ARG A 54 12.96 -3.36 9.59
C ARG A 54 13.38 -2.49 8.39
N PRO A 55 13.98 -1.33 8.67
CA PRO A 55 14.22 -0.31 7.63
C PRO A 55 15.18 -0.76 6.54
N ASP A 56 16.18 -1.57 6.86
CA ASP A 56 17.20 -2.01 5.92
C ASP A 56 16.88 -3.32 5.22
N ALA A 57 15.77 -3.97 5.56
CA ALA A 57 15.28 -5.13 4.82
C ALA A 57 14.72 -4.70 3.46
N TYR A 58 14.87 -5.57 2.46
CA TYR A 58 14.25 -5.33 1.16
C TYR A 58 12.73 -5.39 1.26
N ILE A 59 12.08 -4.44 0.60
CA ILE A 59 10.61 -4.43 0.54
C ILE A 59 10.12 -5.49 -0.43
N THR A 60 9.04 -6.19 -0.07
CA THR A 60 8.38 -7.12 -0.98
C THR A 60 7.36 -6.39 -1.86
N ARG A 61 6.96 -7.01 -2.99
CA ARG A 61 5.89 -6.48 -3.84
C ARG A 61 4.61 -6.25 -3.06
N ALA A 62 4.21 -7.23 -2.24
CA ALA A 62 3.00 -7.15 -1.44
C ALA A 62 3.03 -5.97 -0.47
N GLN A 63 4.17 -5.74 0.18
CA GLN A 63 4.37 -4.60 1.08
C GLN A 63 4.32 -3.27 0.33
N ALA A 64 5.00 -3.18 -0.82
CA ALA A 64 5.02 -1.97 -1.62
C ALA A 64 3.63 -1.59 -2.13
N VAL A 65 2.91 -2.55 -2.69
CA VAL A 65 1.54 -2.36 -3.19
C VAL A 65 0.60 -1.92 -2.08
N THR A 66 0.68 -2.55 -0.92
CA THR A 66 -0.14 -2.18 0.24
C THR A 66 0.09 -0.72 0.64
N MET A 67 1.35 -0.29 0.68
CA MET A 67 1.70 1.09 1.00
C MET A 67 1.18 2.08 -0.05
N ILE A 68 1.35 1.78 -1.33
CA ILE A 68 0.86 2.62 -2.43
C ILE A 68 -0.67 2.77 -2.37
N ASN A 69 -1.38 1.67 -2.19
CA ASN A 69 -2.84 1.71 -2.12
C ASN A 69 -3.32 2.60 -0.98
N ARG A 70 -2.67 2.50 0.18
CA ARG A 70 -2.99 3.36 1.32
C ARG A 70 -2.66 4.82 1.05
N MET A 71 -1.52 5.09 0.44
CA MET A 71 -1.11 6.45 0.05
C MET A 71 -2.13 7.08 -0.91
N LEU A 72 -2.64 6.32 -1.86
CA LEU A 72 -3.64 6.76 -2.82
C LEU A 72 -5.07 6.71 -2.27
N ASN A 73 -5.24 6.18 -1.06
CA ASN A 73 -6.54 5.91 -0.45
C ASN A 73 -7.44 5.04 -1.36
N ARG A 74 -6.85 3.98 -1.93
CA ARG A 74 -7.51 3.02 -2.80
C ARG A 74 -7.52 1.65 -2.13
N VAL A 75 -8.43 1.47 -1.17
CA VAL A 75 -8.45 0.30 -0.29
C VAL A 75 -9.86 -0.30 -0.22
N PRO A 76 -10.08 -1.51 -0.77
CA PRO A 76 -11.29 -2.27 -0.45
C PRO A 76 -11.26 -2.77 0.99
N GLU A 77 -12.41 -2.91 1.61
CA GLU A 77 -12.54 -3.32 3.01
C GLU A 77 -12.49 -4.84 3.17
N ASP A 78 -13.21 -5.53 2.31
CA ASP A 78 -13.30 -6.99 2.32
C ASP A 78 -13.57 -7.53 0.90
N PRO A 79 -13.58 -8.88 0.70
CA PRO A 79 -13.80 -9.45 -0.62
C PRO A 79 -15.13 -9.08 -1.28
N SER A 80 -16.16 -8.66 -0.53
CA SER A 80 -17.44 -8.24 -1.11
C SER A 80 -17.34 -6.92 -1.87
N ASP A 81 -16.27 -6.15 -1.66
CA ASP A 81 -16.00 -4.94 -2.40
C ASP A 81 -15.37 -5.17 -3.78
N LEU A 82 -14.98 -6.41 -4.07
CA LEU A 82 -14.41 -6.83 -5.35
C LEU A 82 -15.51 -7.36 -6.27
N LEU A 83 -15.15 -7.69 -7.51
CA LEU A 83 -16.09 -8.25 -8.49
C LEU A 83 -15.69 -9.67 -8.91
N PRO A 84 -16.65 -10.61 -9.03
CA PRO A 84 -16.32 -12.03 -9.21
C PRO A 84 -15.56 -12.38 -10.49
N SER A 85 -15.72 -11.59 -11.55
CA SER A 85 -15.06 -11.84 -12.84
C SER A 85 -13.70 -11.16 -12.99
N MET A 86 -13.16 -10.62 -11.89
CA MET A 86 -11.81 -10.04 -11.88
C MET A 86 -10.73 -11.05 -12.21
N ASN A 87 -9.58 -10.57 -12.65
CA ASN A 87 -8.38 -11.42 -12.80
C ASN A 87 -7.92 -11.91 -11.43
N VAL A 88 -7.55 -13.18 -11.36
CA VAL A 88 -6.99 -13.81 -10.16
C VAL A 88 -5.61 -14.38 -10.48
N TRP A 89 -4.77 -14.50 -9.46
CA TRP A 89 -3.38 -14.89 -9.63
C TRP A 89 -3.08 -16.15 -8.84
N PRO A 90 -2.28 -17.10 -9.38
CA PRO A 90 -2.03 -18.39 -8.71
C PRO A 90 -1.25 -18.24 -7.39
N ASP A 91 -0.50 -17.16 -7.22
CA ASP A 91 0.29 -16.85 -6.03
C ASP A 91 -0.37 -15.83 -5.11
N CYS A 92 -1.67 -15.56 -5.30
CA CYS A 92 -2.43 -14.62 -4.48
C CYS A 92 -3.81 -15.20 -4.20
N SER A 93 -3.99 -15.71 -3.00
CA SER A 93 -5.20 -16.41 -2.57
C SER A 93 -6.01 -15.59 -1.56
N PRO A 94 -7.34 -15.80 -1.45
CA PRO A 94 -8.19 -15.02 -0.53
C PRO A 94 -7.76 -15.03 0.93
N GLY A 95 -7.01 -16.05 1.37
CA GLY A 95 -6.48 -16.12 2.73
C GLY A 95 -5.18 -15.35 2.96
N ASP A 96 -4.56 -14.83 1.93
CA ASP A 96 -3.33 -14.07 2.05
C ASP A 96 -3.61 -12.65 2.58
N TRP A 97 -2.76 -12.17 3.49
CA TRP A 97 -2.95 -10.84 4.09
C TRP A 97 -2.94 -9.71 3.05
N PHE A 98 -2.27 -9.93 1.91
CA PHE A 98 -2.13 -8.95 0.83
C PHE A 98 -3.17 -9.12 -0.29
N TYR A 99 -4.11 -10.05 -0.16
CA TYR A 99 -5.05 -10.40 -1.24
C TYR A 99 -5.80 -9.18 -1.78
N LEU A 100 -6.44 -8.41 -0.89
CA LEU A 100 -7.21 -7.23 -1.30
C LEU A 100 -6.31 -6.19 -1.98
N ALA A 101 -5.11 -5.98 -1.45
CA ALA A 101 -4.18 -4.99 -2.00
C ALA A 101 -3.70 -5.37 -3.40
N ILE A 102 -3.36 -6.64 -3.62
CA ILE A 102 -2.92 -7.12 -4.93
C ILE A 102 -4.06 -7.07 -5.95
N GLN A 103 -5.26 -7.51 -5.58
CA GLN A 103 -6.42 -7.44 -6.48
C GLN A 103 -6.72 -5.99 -6.86
N GLU A 104 -6.68 -5.07 -5.91
CA GLU A 104 -6.86 -3.64 -6.16
C GLU A 104 -5.85 -3.10 -7.17
N ALA A 105 -4.58 -3.43 -7.00
CA ALA A 105 -3.50 -2.89 -7.83
C ALA A 105 -3.42 -3.50 -9.23
N THR A 106 -3.96 -4.70 -9.43
CA THR A 106 -3.76 -5.48 -10.66
C THR A 106 -5.00 -5.63 -11.52
N ASN A 107 -6.14 -5.10 -11.11
CA ASN A 107 -7.36 -5.11 -11.90
C ASN A 107 -7.79 -3.69 -12.23
N SER A 108 -8.00 -3.41 -13.50
CA SER A 108 -8.55 -2.14 -13.95
C SER A 108 -10.05 -2.11 -13.65
N HIS A 109 -10.50 -1.12 -12.88
CA HIS A 109 -11.88 -1.09 -12.40
C HIS A 109 -12.35 0.33 -12.10
N ASP A 110 -13.66 0.51 -12.13
CA ASP A 110 -14.33 1.68 -11.57
C ASP A 110 -14.72 1.40 -10.13
N TYR A 111 -14.81 2.44 -9.32
CA TYR A 111 -15.13 2.32 -7.89
C TYR A 111 -15.97 3.49 -7.40
N ARG A 112 -16.59 3.30 -6.26
CA ARG A 112 -17.18 4.39 -5.47
C ARG A 112 -16.68 4.30 -4.03
N ARG A 113 -16.68 5.44 -3.35
CA ARG A 113 -16.34 5.50 -1.92
C ARG A 113 -17.57 5.14 -1.09
N LYS A 114 -17.36 4.27 -0.10
CA LYS A 114 -18.34 4.00 0.93
C LYS A 114 -18.27 5.07 2.02
N ALA A 115 -19.29 5.12 2.89
CA ALA A 115 -19.35 6.11 3.98
C ALA A 115 -18.15 6.04 4.93
N ASN A 116 -17.51 4.87 5.07
CA ASN A 116 -16.34 4.64 5.91
C ASN A 116 -15.00 4.90 5.19
N SER A 117 -15.03 5.50 4.02
CA SER A 117 -13.88 5.85 3.17
C SER A 117 -13.21 4.68 2.44
N TYR A 118 -13.59 3.43 2.69
CA TYR A 118 -13.15 2.30 1.87
C TYR A 118 -13.84 2.36 0.51
N GLU A 119 -13.22 1.73 -0.50
CA GLU A 119 -13.82 1.66 -1.83
C GLU A 119 -14.56 0.33 -2.05
N THR A 120 -15.55 0.38 -2.94
CA THR A 120 -16.19 -0.80 -3.50
C THR A 120 -16.19 -0.70 -5.02
N TRP A 121 -15.90 -1.80 -5.69
CA TRP A 121 -15.81 -1.82 -7.15
C TRP A 121 -17.20 -1.79 -7.77
N THR A 122 -17.35 -1.00 -8.83
CA THR A 122 -18.61 -0.84 -9.53
C THR A 122 -18.62 -1.45 -10.93
N GLY A 123 -17.45 -1.65 -11.52
CA GLY A 123 -17.32 -2.27 -12.85
C GLY A 123 -15.87 -2.61 -13.16
N LEU A 124 -15.66 -3.68 -13.93
CA LEU A 124 -14.33 -4.03 -14.43
C LEU A 124 -14.12 -3.37 -15.79
N ASN A 125 -12.89 -2.88 -16.00
CA ASN A 125 -12.46 -2.31 -17.26
C ASN A 125 -11.47 -3.26 -17.95
N ALA A 126 -11.33 -3.11 -19.27
CA ALA A 126 -10.27 -3.80 -20.00
C ALA A 126 -8.90 -3.35 -19.50
N ASP A 127 -7.94 -4.27 -19.51
CA ASP A 127 -6.57 -3.92 -19.15
C ASP A 127 -6.03 -2.87 -20.13
N PRO A 128 -5.35 -1.83 -19.62
CA PRO A 128 -4.73 -0.83 -20.49
C PRO A 128 -3.64 -1.47 -21.38
N ASP A 129 -3.44 -0.92 -22.56
CA ASP A 129 -2.31 -1.26 -23.41
C ASP A 129 -1.05 -0.55 -22.90
N TRP A 130 -0.31 -1.23 -22.04
CA TRP A 130 0.90 -0.69 -21.43
C TRP A 130 2.05 -0.54 -22.41
N THR A 131 2.02 -1.24 -23.58
CA THR A 131 3.08 -1.16 -24.59
C THR A 131 3.23 0.24 -25.18
N ARG A 132 2.16 1.04 -25.14
CA ARG A 132 2.18 2.44 -25.58
C ARG A 132 3.14 3.33 -24.77
N TYR A 133 3.58 2.87 -23.59
CA TYR A 133 4.50 3.59 -22.71
C TYR A 133 5.92 3.01 -22.76
N GLU A 134 6.13 1.95 -23.54
CA GLU A 134 7.45 1.36 -23.76
C GLU A 134 8.13 2.06 -24.91
N ASN A 135 9.42 2.34 -24.74
CA ASN A 135 10.25 2.96 -25.76
C ASN A 135 11.22 1.94 -26.36
#